data_ab4381ff04d04adc03250ffcf0a44e99
#
_entry.id   ab4381ff04d04adc03250ffcf0a44e99
#
_cell.length_a   1.000
_cell.length_b   1.000
_cell.length_c   1.000
_cell.angle_alpha   90.00
_cell.angle_beta   90.00
_cell.angle_gamma   90.00
#
_symmetry.space_group_name_H-M   'P 1'
#
loop_
_entity.id
_entity.type
_entity.pdbx_description
1 polymer ?
#
loop_
_entity_poly.entity_id
_entity_poly.type
_entity_poly.pdbx_seq_one_letter_code
_entity_poly.pdbx_strand_id
1 'polypeptide(L)'
;MVTFALTKKLYWEKPYSQDFTAKIVGSDGTRVELDQTLFYPRGGGVSCDTGVLGDMKVEETSKDGDRILHTLESPPNFAVGQSVTGKIDWDRRHRLMRMHTAGHVLSALFYSGAKCLITGNQIDVDRSRMDFSLEVFDRSQIEDFVKEANKLITNDAPVKSYFLDRSEALKIPEMVKLAEAAPPVEAQLRIVEIAGIDRQADGGLHVAHLKEIGRIELLKLENKGKTNRRLYYDVTNA
;
A
#
# COMPACT_ATOMS: atom_id res chain seq x y z
N MET A 1 -31.62 6.40 13.00
CA MET A 1 -30.37 5.86 12.45
C MET A 1 -29.38 7.01 12.40
N VAL A 2 -28.29 6.93 13.14
CA VAL A 2 -27.20 7.90 13.01
C VAL A 2 -26.45 7.53 11.73
N THR A 3 -26.58 8.33 10.68
CA THR A 3 -25.78 8.22 9.47
C THR A 3 -24.37 8.63 9.85
N PHE A 4 -23.48 7.69 10.09
CA PHE A 4 -22.05 7.99 10.25
C PHE A 4 -21.52 8.51 8.91
N ALA A 5 -20.98 9.74 8.91
CA ALA A 5 -20.31 10.29 7.74
C ALA A 5 -19.08 9.42 7.43
N LEU A 6 -18.87 9.15 6.13
CA LEU A 6 -17.67 8.43 5.68
C LEU A 6 -16.41 9.15 6.15
N THR A 7 -15.46 8.43 6.71
CA THR A 7 -14.16 8.98 7.09
C THR A 7 -13.43 9.53 5.85
N LYS A 8 -13.11 10.82 5.85
CA LYS A 8 -12.31 11.41 4.78
C LYS A 8 -10.87 10.86 4.80
N LYS A 9 -10.41 10.33 3.67
CA LYS A 9 -9.13 9.63 3.53
C LYS A 9 -8.01 10.62 3.19
N LEU A 10 -7.53 11.38 4.19
CA LEU A 10 -6.45 12.37 4.01
C LEU A 10 -5.15 11.72 3.51
N TYR A 11 -4.91 10.45 3.84
CA TYR A 11 -3.73 9.71 3.39
C TYR A 11 -3.64 9.59 1.85
N TRP A 12 -4.75 9.68 1.11
CA TRP A 12 -4.71 9.71 -0.35
C TRP A 12 -4.43 11.11 -0.90
N GLU A 13 -4.91 12.16 -0.21
CA GLU A 13 -4.74 13.56 -0.63
C GLU A 13 -3.34 14.08 -0.27
N LYS A 14 -2.81 13.67 0.87
CA LYS A 14 -1.59 14.19 1.48
C LYS A 14 -0.70 13.06 2.03
N PRO A 15 -0.21 12.14 1.18
CA PRO A 15 0.50 10.94 1.63
C PRO A 15 1.79 11.22 2.44
N TYR A 16 2.39 12.41 2.26
CA TYR A 16 3.60 12.85 2.97
C TYR A 16 3.33 13.69 4.23
N SER A 17 2.07 14.02 4.53
CA SER A 17 1.74 14.72 5.77
C SER A 17 1.85 13.76 6.96
N GLN A 18 2.37 14.29 8.07
CA GLN A 18 2.60 13.51 9.29
C GLN A 18 1.57 13.82 10.37
N ASP A 19 1.08 15.05 10.42
CA ASP A 19 0.19 15.55 11.44
C ASP A 19 -1.15 16.00 10.84
N PHE A 20 -2.23 15.82 11.59
CA PHE A 20 -3.57 16.26 11.21
C PHE A 20 -4.43 16.51 12.45
N THR A 21 -5.56 17.17 12.25
CA THR A 21 -6.62 17.33 13.26
C THR A 21 -7.89 16.68 12.74
N ALA A 22 -8.62 16.00 13.62
CA ALA A 22 -9.88 15.35 13.31
C ALA A 22 -10.86 15.47 14.48
N LYS A 23 -12.14 15.19 14.22
CA LYS A 23 -13.16 15.01 15.25
C LYS A 23 -13.41 13.53 15.49
N ILE A 24 -13.58 13.16 16.75
CA ILE A 24 -14.06 11.84 17.15
C ILE A 24 -15.53 11.73 16.73
N VAL A 25 -15.86 10.77 15.88
CA VAL A 25 -17.26 10.53 15.43
C VAL A 25 -17.84 9.26 16.01
N GLY A 26 -17.00 8.38 16.56
CA GLY A 26 -17.41 7.13 17.21
C GLY A 26 -16.32 6.62 18.15
N SER A 27 -16.73 5.89 19.20
CA SER A 27 -15.84 5.20 20.12
C SER A 27 -16.52 3.95 20.68
N ASP A 28 -15.78 2.84 20.70
CA ASP A 28 -16.23 1.55 21.25
C ASP A 28 -15.01 0.82 21.84
N GLY A 29 -14.94 0.78 23.17
CA GLY A 29 -13.79 0.24 23.88
C GLY A 29 -12.50 1.00 23.54
N THR A 30 -11.53 0.31 22.95
CA THR A 30 -10.26 0.91 22.49
C THR A 30 -10.33 1.42 21.05
N ARG A 31 -11.46 1.23 20.34
CA ARG A 31 -11.60 1.62 18.94
C ARG A 31 -12.22 3.00 18.80
N VAL A 32 -11.63 3.82 17.95
CA VAL A 32 -12.06 5.18 17.67
C VAL A 32 -12.26 5.37 16.18
N GLU A 33 -13.34 6.07 15.82
CA GLU A 33 -13.61 6.56 14.48
C GLU A 33 -13.44 8.07 14.40
N LEU A 34 -12.87 8.51 13.27
CA LEU A 34 -12.60 9.91 12.99
C LEU A 34 -13.38 10.39 11.76
N ASP A 35 -13.74 11.67 11.71
CA ASP A 35 -14.31 12.30 10.51
C ASP A 35 -13.33 12.34 9.34
N GLN A 36 -12.03 12.39 9.63
CA GLN A 36 -10.93 12.32 8.65
C GLN A 36 -9.68 11.72 9.26
N THR A 37 -8.81 11.11 8.43
CA THR A 37 -7.60 10.49 8.95
C THR A 37 -6.45 10.47 7.94
N LEU A 38 -5.21 10.64 8.44
CA LEU A 38 -3.98 10.30 7.74
C LEU A 38 -3.57 8.83 7.91
N PHE A 39 -4.08 8.12 8.93
CA PHE A 39 -3.73 6.73 9.16
C PHE A 39 -4.25 5.84 8.03
N TYR A 40 -3.34 5.18 7.32
CA TYR A 40 -3.68 4.19 6.30
C TYR A 40 -4.10 2.88 6.97
N PRO A 41 -5.32 2.39 6.70
CA PRO A 41 -5.78 1.13 7.27
C PRO A 41 -5.17 -0.06 6.53
N ARG A 42 -4.98 -1.18 7.22
CA ARG A 42 -4.58 -2.44 6.60
C ARG A 42 -5.48 -2.79 5.41
N GLY A 43 -4.89 -3.10 4.27
CA GLY A 43 -5.64 -3.46 3.07
C GLY A 43 -4.75 -3.77 1.88
N GLY A 44 -5.25 -4.58 0.92
CA GLY A 44 -4.51 -4.92 -0.30
C GLY A 44 -3.18 -5.67 -0.06
N GLY A 45 -3.03 -6.33 1.09
CA GLY A 45 -1.77 -6.97 1.47
C GLY A 45 -0.75 -6.01 2.12
N VAL A 46 -1.10 -4.73 2.29
CA VAL A 46 -0.22 -3.73 2.92
C VAL A 46 -0.58 -3.55 4.39
N SER A 47 0.43 -3.55 5.26
CA SER A 47 0.28 -3.28 6.69
C SER A 47 -0.19 -1.84 6.95
N CYS A 48 -0.90 -1.65 8.08
CA CYS A 48 -1.43 -0.35 8.47
C CYS A 48 -0.37 0.59 9.04
N ASP A 49 -0.72 1.87 9.09
CA ASP A 49 -0.01 2.83 9.88
C ASP A 49 -0.25 2.65 11.38
N THR A 50 0.72 3.11 12.13
CA THR A 50 0.68 3.34 13.57
C THR A 50 1.05 4.78 13.88
N GLY A 51 0.98 5.20 15.14
CA GLY A 51 1.33 6.54 15.57
C GLY A 51 0.65 6.92 16.88
N VAL A 52 0.23 8.18 17.01
CA VAL A 52 -0.47 8.68 18.19
C VAL A 52 -1.71 9.48 17.80
N LEU A 53 -2.72 9.43 18.65
CA LEU A 53 -3.95 10.22 18.58
C LEU A 53 -4.13 10.92 19.93
N GLY A 54 -3.95 12.24 19.96
CA GLY A 54 -3.73 12.96 21.20
C GLY A 54 -2.42 12.51 21.86
N ASP A 55 -2.54 11.97 23.06
CA ASP A 55 -1.45 11.38 23.85
C ASP A 55 -1.45 9.83 23.84
N MET A 56 -2.38 9.21 23.09
CA MET A 56 -2.59 7.78 23.08
C MET A 56 -1.98 7.11 21.84
N LYS A 57 -1.34 5.96 22.02
CA LYS A 57 -0.77 5.19 20.94
C LYS A 57 -1.87 4.53 20.09
N VAL A 58 -1.77 4.68 18.76
CA VAL A 58 -2.55 3.93 17.77
C VAL A 58 -1.75 2.69 17.38
N GLU A 59 -2.21 1.53 17.78
CA GLU A 59 -1.52 0.25 17.52
C GLU A 59 -1.92 -0.37 16.19
N GLU A 60 -3.16 -0.15 15.77
CA GLU A 60 -3.67 -0.66 14.50
C GLU A 60 -4.67 0.30 13.88
N THR A 61 -4.66 0.35 12.55
CA THR A 61 -5.70 1.00 11.76
C THR A 61 -6.29 -0.04 10.79
N SER A 62 -7.61 -0.24 10.85
CA SER A 62 -8.31 -1.27 10.08
C SER A 62 -9.55 -0.72 9.40
N LYS A 63 -10.12 -1.48 8.45
CA LYS A 63 -11.41 -1.20 7.82
C LYS A 63 -12.48 -2.15 8.33
N ASP A 64 -13.68 -1.59 8.54
CA ASP A 64 -14.90 -2.34 8.76
C ASP A 64 -15.98 -1.77 7.81
N GLY A 65 -16.13 -2.38 6.66
CA GLY A 65 -16.86 -1.78 5.53
C GLY A 65 -16.22 -0.47 5.09
N ASP A 66 -16.99 0.62 5.15
CA ASP A 66 -16.54 1.98 4.82
C ASP A 66 -15.94 2.75 6.01
N ARG A 67 -15.99 2.18 7.20
CA ARG A 67 -15.47 2.77 8.44
C ARG A 67 -13.96 2.53 8.55
N ILE A 68 -13.24 3.51 9.09
CA ILE A 68 -11.82 3.36 9.45
C ILE A 68 -11.73 3.42 10.98
N LEU A 69 -11.27 2.31 11.55
CA LEU A 69 -11.15 2.11 12.98
C LEU A 69 -9.69 2.25 13.40
N HIS A 70 -9.46 3.08 14.42
CA HIS A 70 -8.15 3.27 15.05
C HIS A 70 -8.17 2.56 16.40
N THR A 71 -7.43 1.48 16.55
CA THR A 71 -7.29 0.74 17.81
C THR A 71 -6.20 1.37 18.65
N LEU A 72 -6.58 1.88 19.81
CA LEU A 72 -5.68 2.49 20.78
C LEU A 72 -5.17 1.46 21.78
N GLU A 73 -4.04 1.76 22.42
CA GLU A 73 -3.43 0.91 23.45
C GLU A 73 -4.30 0.73 24.70
N SER A 74 -5.24 1.67 24.96
CA SER A 74 -6.20 1.62 26.06
C SER A 74 -7.46 2.43 25.68
N PRO A 75 -8.58 2.32 26.45
CA PRO A 75 -9.76 3.13 26.19
C PRO A 75 -9.45 4.62 26.22
N PRO A 76 -10.00 5.40 25.25
CA PRO A 76 -9.68 6.82 25.11
C PRO A 76 -10.17 7.68 26.29
N ASN A 77 -9.40 8.70 26.59
CA ASN A 77 -9.76 9.74 27.57
C ASN A 77 -10.50 10.93 26.92
N PHE A 78 -10.83 10.86 25.64
CA PHE A 78 -11.56 11.88 24.88
C PHE A 78 -12.95 11.38 24.44
N ALA A 79 -13.90 12.31 24.28
CA ALA A 79 -15.30 12.02 23.98
C ALA A 79 -15.63 12.19 22.49
N VAL A 80 -16.73 11.54 22.04
CA VAL A 80 -17.33 11.80 20.73
C VAL A 80 -17.69 13.27 20.59
N GLY A 81 -17.37 13.88 19.44
CA GLY A 81 -17.51 15.31 19.14
C GLY A 81 -16.28 16.15 19.47
N GLN A 82 -15.35 15.63 20.25
CA GLN A 82 -14.09 16.33 20.58
C GLN A 82 -13.13 16.33 19.39
N SER A 83 -12.39 17.44 19.24
CA SER A 83 -11.25 17.50 18.30
C SER A 83 -10.01 16.90 18.92
N VAL A 84 -9.26 16.16 18.13
CA VAL A 84 -8.02 15.51 18.53
C VAL A 84 -6.96 15.69 17.43
N THR A 85 -5.70 15.80 17.82
CA THR A 85 -4.57 15.78 16.88
C THR A 85 -4.08 14.36 16.68
N GLY A 86 -3.79 13.99 15.44
CA GLY A 86 -3.17 12.72 15.09
C GLY A 86 -1.79 12.95 14.49
N LYS A 87 -0.85 12.07 14.81
CA LYS A 87 0.48 12.03 14.22
C LYS A 87 0.83 10.60 13.85
N ILE A 88 1.14 10.37 12.57
CA ILE A 88 1.54 9.04 12.11
C ILE A 88 3.02 8.77 12.44
N ASP A 89 3.36 7.49 12.62
CA ASP A 89 4.74 7.01 12.60
C ASP A 89 5.27 7.12 11.16
N TRP A 90 6.02 8.20 10.89
CA TRP A 90 6.50 8.51 9.56
C TRP A 90 7.53 7.50 9.04
N ASP A 91 8.43 7.02 9.89
CA ASP A 91 9.45 6.07 9.50
C ASP A 91 8.80 4.77 9.02
N ARG A 92 7.79 4.29 9.76
CA ARG A 92 6.98 3.15 9.35
C ARG A 92 6.22 3.42 8.04
N ARG A 93 5.51 4.56 7.93
CA ARG A 93 4.76 4.94 6.74
C ARG A 93 5.66 5.00 5.52
N HIS A 94 6.75 5.73 5.56
CA HIS A 94 7.66 5.91 4.44
C HIS A 94 8.31 4.57 4.04
N ARG A 95 8.66 3.74 5.02
CA ARG A 95 9.14 2.38 4.77
C ARG A 95 8.12 1.53 3.98
N LEU A 96 6.86 1.52 4.40
CA LEU A 96 5.79 0.81 3.71
C LEU A 96 5.56 1.35 2.29
N MET A 97 5.61 2.66 2.08
CA MET A 97 5.52 3.29 0.76
C MET A 97 6.66 2.82 -0.17
N ARG A 98 7.89 2.80 0.33
CA ARG A 98 9.08 2.31 -0.39
C ARG A 98 8.92 0.85 -0.78
N MET A 99 8.57 -0.01 0.18
CA MET A 99 8.33 -1.45 -0.04
C MET A 99 7.21 -1.69 -1.05
N HIS A 100 6.11 -0.95 -0.96
CA HIS A 100 4.98 -1.10 -1.86
C HIS A 100 5.35 -0.68 -3.29
N THR A 101 6.01 0.46 -3.45
CA THR A 101 6.45 0.91 -4.78
C THR A 101 7.48 -0.03 -5.39
N ALA A 102 8.41 -0.60 -4.59
CA ALA A 102 9.32 -1.64 -5.03
C ALA A 102 8.58 -2.87 -5.57
N GLY A 103 7.49 -3.27 -4.89
CA GLY A 103 6.60 -4.34 -5.35
C GLY A 103 6.00 -4.06 -6.74
N HIS A 104 5.56 -2.84 -7.00
CA HIS A 104 5.03 -2.44 -8.31
C HIS A 104 6.11 -2.51 -9.41
N VAL A 105 7.33 -2.04 -9.15
CA VAL A 105 8.44 -2.13 -10.12
C VAL A 105 8.75 -3.60 -10.43
N LEU A 106 8.84 -4.45 -9.41
CA LEU A 106 9.06 -5.89 -9.59
C LEU A 106 7.93 -6.53 -10.39
N SER A 107 6.67 -6.25 -10.04
CA SER A 107 5.49 -6.75 -10.74
C SER A 107 5.49 -6.39 -12.22
N ALA A 108 5.83 -5.16 -12.56
CA ALA A 108 5.92 -4.69 -13.94
C ALA A 108 6.97 -5.46 -14.75
N LEU A 109 8.16 -5.69 -14.18
CA LEU A 109 9.23 -6.44 -14.82
C LEU A 109 8.91 -7.93 -14.98
N PHE A 110 8.35 -8.56 -13.96
CA PHE A 110 7.91 -9.96 -14.04
C PHE A 110 6.81 -10.15 -15.09
N TYR A 111 5.87 -9.20 -15.16
CA TYR A 111 4.81 -9.24 -16.16
C TYR A 111 5.36 -9.02 -17.59
N SER A 112 6.19 -8.00 -17.79
CA SER A 112 6.75 -7.70 -19.12
C SER A 112 7.70 -8.79 -19.62
N GLY A 113 8.56 -9.32 -18.75
CA GLY A 113 9.60 -10.29 -19.11
C GLY A 113 9.13 -11.74 -19.14
N ALA A 114 8.14 -12.14 -18.33
CA ALA A 114 7.70 -13.52 -18.20
C ALA A 114 6.18 -13.71 -18.18
N LYS A 115 5.39 -12.64 -18.41
CA LYS A 115 3.91 -12.65 -18.34
C LYS A 115 3.35 -13.17 -17.02
N CYS A 116 4.14 -13.05 -15.95
CA CYS A 116 3.73 -13.47 -14.61
C CYS A 116 2.68 -12.54 -14.03
N LEU A 117 1.65 -13.11 -13.43
CA LEU A 117 0.67 -12.39 -12.62
C LEU A 117 1.00 -12.53 -11.13
N ILE A 118 0.66 -11.54 -10.35
CA ILE A 118 0.74 -11.60 -8.89
C ILE A 118 -0.40 -12.48 -8.39
N THR A 119 -0.07 -13.52 -7.63
CA THR A 119 -1.03 -14.44 -6.99
C THR A 119 -1.20 -14.17 -5.50
N GLY A 120 -0.37 -13.30 -4.92
CA GLY A 120 -0.44 -12.86 -3.54
C GLY A 120 0.69 -11.89 -3.20
N ASN A 121 0.45 -11.07 -2.19
CA ASN A 121 1.46 -10.15 -1.66
C ASN A 121 1.30 -9.97 -0.15
N GLN A 122 2.37 -9.51 0.48
CA GLN A 122 2.36 -8.97 1.83
C GLN A 122 3.47 -7.93 1.93
N ILE A 123 3.08 -6.70 2.17
CA ILE A 123 3.98 -5.56 2.31
C ILE A 123 4.06 -5.20 3.80
N ASP A 124 5.24 -5.31 4.36
CA ASP A 124 5.50 -5.02 5.77
C ASP A 124 6.84 -4.30 5.96
N VAL A 125 7.09 -3.78 7.16
CA VAL A 125 8.29 -3.00 7.49
C VAL A 125 9.56 -3.86 7.57
N ASP A 126 9.45 -5.10 8.05
CA ASP A 126 10.62 -5.97 8.22
C ASP A 126 11.08 -6.58 6.90
N ARG A 127 10.12 -7.07 6.13
CA ARG A 127 10.31 -7.65 4.80
C ARG A 127 8.99 -7.75 4.07
N SER A 128 9.03 -7.68 2.76
CA SER A 128 7.86 -7.92 1.92
C SER A 128 7.98 -9.23 1.16
N ARG A 129 6.85 -9.77 0.75
CA ARG A 129 6.79 -10.94 -0.14
C ARG A 129 5.82 -10.73 -1.28
N MET A 130 6.12 -11.34 -2.41
CA MET A 130 5.24 -11.45 -3.57
C MET A 130 5.22 -12.89 -4.08
N ASP A 131 4.06 -13.35 -4.45
CA ASP A 131 3.83 -14.65 -5.09
C ASP A 131 3.50 -14.41 -6.57
N PHE A 132 4.11 -15.20 -7.46
CA PHE A 132 3.96 -15.06 -8.90
C PHE A 132 3.53 -16.35 -9.56
N SER A 133 2.70 -16.23 -10.61
CA SER A 133 2.38 -17.33 -11.52
C SER A 133 3.56 -17.59 -12.48
N LEU A 134 4.56 -18.34 -12.05
CA LEU A 134 5.75 -18.66 -12.84
C LEU A 134 5.95 -20.18 -12.91
N GLU A 135 5.83 -20.76 -14.10
CA GLU A 135 5.93 -22.21 -14.30
C GLU A 135 7.35 -22.72 -14.12
N VAL A 136 8.31 -22.05 -14.77
CA VAL A 136 9.73 -22.41 -14.67
C VAL A 136 10.40 -21.59 -13.55
N PHE A 137 11.00 -22.31 -12.60
CA PHE A 137 11.78 -21.65 -11.55
C PHE A 137 13.22 -21.46 -12.03
N ASP A 138 13.50 -20.29 -12.57
CA ASP A 138 14.84 -19.85 -12.91
C ASP A 138 15.29 -18.72 -11.96
N ARG A 139 16.19 -19.08 -11.05
CA ARG A 139 16.75 -18.13 -10.08
C ARG A 139 17.52 -17.00 -10.75
N SER A 140 18.28 -17.30 -11.80
CA SER A 140 19.09 -16.31 -12.52
C SER A 140 18.20 -15.25 -13.17
N GLN A 141 17.09 -15.67 -13.79
CA GLN A 141 16.11 -14.75 -14.38
C GLN A 141 15.50 -13.82 -13.33
N ILE A 142 15.16 -14.35 -12.15
CA ILE A 142 14.60 -13.53 -11.06
C ILE A 142 15.64 -12.52 -10.55
N GLU A 143 16.89 -12.92 -10.38
CA GLU A 143 17.98 -12.03 -9.99
C GLU A 143 18.21 -10.94 -11.03
N ASP A 144 18.07 -11.24 -12.31
CA ASP A 144 18.19 -10.25 -13.39
C ASP A 144 17.03 -9.25 -13.37
N PHE A 145 15.80 -9.67 -13.07
CA PHE A 145 14.69 -8.74 -12.85
C PHE A 145 14.95 -7.81 -11.67
N VAL A 146 15.52 -8.30 -10.57
CA VAL A 146 15.89 -7.44 -9.43
C VAL A 146 17.00 -6.44 -9.79
N LYS A 147 18.00 -6.88 -10.58
CA LYS A 147 19.05 -5.96 -11.09
C LYS A 147 18.46 -4.87 -11.98
N GLU A 148 17.53 -5.23 -12.87
CA GLU A 148 16.86 -4.28 -13.76
C GLU A 148 15.97 -3.32 -12.96
N ALA A 149 15.23 -3.82 -11.94
CA ALA A 149 14.47 -2.97 -11.02
C ALA A 149 15.35 -1.90 -10.37
N ASN A 150 16.54 -2.28 -9.90
CA ASN A 150 17.48 -1.35 -9.30
C ASN A 150 18.02 -0.31 -10.28
N LYS A 151 18.18 -0.64 -11.57
CA LYS A 151 18.52 0.34 -12.62
C LYS A 151 17.37 1.34 -12.84
N LEU A 152 16.13 0.86 -12.90
CA LEU A 152 14.96 1.74 -13.03
C LEU A 152 14.85 2.70 -11.84
N ILE A 153 15.11 2.22 -10.62
CA ILE A 153 15.14 3.05 -9.41
C ILE A 153 16.22 4.15 -9.53
N THR A 154 17.42 3.80 -9.98
CA THR A 154 18.53 4.76 -10.16
C THR A 154 18.22 5.81 -11.23
N ASN A 155 17.53 5.43 -12.32
CA ASN A 155 17.15 6.35 -13.38
C ASN A 155 16.05 7.33 -12.95
N ASP A 156 15.43 7.06 -11.83
CA ASP A 156 14.33 7.82 -11.22
C ASP A 156 13.15 8.07 -12.19
N ALA A 157 11.96 7.83 -11.71
CA ALA A 157 10.73 8.16 -12.41
C ALA A 157 9.70 8.69 -11.41
N PRO A 158 8.85 9.66 -11.81
CA PRO A 158 7.79 10.12 -10.94
C PRO A 158 6.70 9.06 -10.79
N VAL A 159 6.19 8.95 -9.57
CA VAL A 159 5.05 8.11 -9.22
C VAL A 159 3.86 9.03 -8.94
N LYS A 160 2.77 8.83 -9.66
CA LYS A 160 1.55 9.65 -9.54
C LYS A 160 0.37 8.78 -9.16
N SER A 161 -0.56 9.35 -8.42
CA SER A 161 -1.86 8.73 -8.19
C SER A 161 -2.98 9.71 -8.56
N TYR A 162 -4.02 9.17 -9.19
CA TYR A 162 -5.19 9.93 -9.62
C TYR A 162 -6.41 9.02 -9.69
N PHE A 163 -7.59 9.59 -9.84
CA PHE A 163 -8.83 8.83 -9.99
C PHE A 163 -9.29 8.82 -11.44
N LEU A 164 -9.76 7.68 -11.91
CA LEU A 164 -10.44 7.49 -13.17
C LEU A 164 -11.81 6.86 -12.95
N ASP A 165 -12.77 7.20 -13.79
CA ASP A 165 -14.02 6.46 -13.86
C ASP A 165 -13.71 4.99 -14.17
N ARG A 166 -14.41 4.08 -13.49
CA ARG A 166 -14.20 2.64 -13.66
C ARG A 166 -14.27 2.19 -15.11
N SER A 167 -15.24 2.73 -15.86
CA SER A 167 -15.40 2.42 -17.29
C SER A 167 -14.21 2.83 -18.15
N GLU A 168 -13.52 3.91 -17.80
CA GLU A 168 -12.31 4.36 -18.48
C GLU A 168 -11.08 3.55 -18.04
N ALA A 169 -10.96 3.32 -16.73
CA ALA A 169 -9.86 2.53 -16.18
C ALA A 169 -9.81 1.12 -16.79
N LEU A 170 -10.96 0.44 -16.93
CA LEU A 170 -11.03 -0.91 -17.48
C LEU A 170 -10.74 -1.01 -18.99
N LYS A 171 -10.68 0.11 -19.70
CA LYS A 171 -10.21 0.14 -21.10
C LYS A 171 -8.69 0.10 -21.23
N ILE A 172 -7.97 0.39 -20.14
CA ILE A 172 -6.50 0.40 -20.12
C ILE A 172 -6.03 -1.04 -19.98
N PRO A 173 -5.25 -1.58 -20.95
CA PRO A 173 -4.68 -2.91 -20.84
C PRO A 173 -3.87 -3.04 -19.55
N GLU A 174 -3.93 -4.23 -18.93
CA GLU A 174 -3.09 -4.55 -17.76
C GLU A 174 -3.38 -3.74 -16.50
N MET A 175 -4.56 -3.08 -16.42
CA MET A 175 -4.97 -2.29 -15.25
C MET A 175 -5.04 -3.13 -13.96
N VAL A 176 -5.26 -4.43 -14.07
CA VAL A 176 -5.28 -5.37 -12.95
C VAL A 176 -4.29 -6.49 -13.25
N LYS A 177 -3.17 -6.52 -12.53
CA LYS A 177 -2.12 -7.55 -12.65
C LYS A 177 -2.23 -8.65 -11.60
N LEU A 178 -3.26 -8.60 -10.76
CA LEU A 178 -3.55 -9.63 -9.78
C LEU A 178 -4.27 -10.80 -10.46
N ALA A 179 -3.73 -12.01 -10.31
CA ALA A 179 -4.41 -13.22 -10.73
C ALA A 179 -5.72 -13.38 -9.92
N GLU A 180 -6.80 -13.73 -10.60
CA GLU A 180 -8.10 -14.02 -9.97
C GLU A 180 -8.79 -12.84 -9.24
N ALA A 181 -8.20 -11.64 -9.24
CA ALA A 181 -8.85 -10.48 -8.67
C ALA A 181 -9.88 -9.87 -9.64
N ALA A 182 -11.14 -9.80 -9.20
CA ALA A 182 -12.12 -8.98 -9.90
C ALA A 182 -11.73 -7.50 -9.77
N PRO A 183 -11.88 -6.68 -10.82
CA PRO A 183 -11.70 -5.25 -10.70
C PRO A 183 -12.59 -4.68 -9.58
N PRO A 184 -12.10 -3.69 -8.82
CA PRO A 184 -12.90 -3.05 -7.78
C PRO A 184 -14.25 -2.56 -8.31
N VAL A 185 -15.29 -2.63 -7.48
CA VAL A 185 -16.68 -2.30 -7.87
C VAL A 185 -17.00 -0.81 -7.79
N GLU A 186 -16.14 -0.02 -7.19
CA GLU A 186 -16.28 1.42 -7.01
C GLU A 186 -16.44 2.13 -8.36
N ALA A 187 -17.26 3.18 -8.41
CA ALA A 187 -17.51 3.97 -9.62
C ALA A 187 -16.24 4.66 -10.13
N GLN A 188 -15.33 5.02 -9.23
CA GLN A 188 -14.02 5.57 -9.52
C GLN A 188 -12.94 4.70 -8.93
N LEU A 189 -11.91 4.39 -9.73
CA LEU A 189 -10.73 3.66 -9.31
C LEU A 189 -9.57 4.61 -9.07
N ARG A 190 -8.87 4.43 -7.95
CA ARG A 190 -7.59 5.09 -7.74
C ARG A 190 -6.53 4.36 -8.54
N ILE A 191 -5.83 5.09 -9.39
CA ILE A 191 -4.77 4.60 -10.27
C ILE A 191 -3.43 5.06 -9.71
N VAL A 192 -2.48 4.16 -9.68
CA VAL A 192 -1.06 4.46 -9.45
C VAL A 192 -0.31 4.25 -10.74
N GLU A 193 0.46 5.24 -11.13
CA GLU A 193 1.27 5.25 -12.35
C GLU A 193 2.72 5.57 -12.03
N ILE A 194 3.61 4.66 -12.38
CA ILE A 194 5.05 4.86 -12.42
C ILE A 194 5.41 5.14 -13.88
N ALA A 195 5.81 6.35 -14.18
CA ALA A 195 5.96 6.83 -15.55
C ALA A 195 6.83 5.90 -16.42
N GLY A 196 6.23 5.35 -17.48
CA GLY A 196 6.89 4.44 -18.42
C GLY A 196 7.15 3.02 -17.92
N ILE A 197 6.73 2.67 -16.69
CA ILE A 197 7.04 1.38 -16.06
C ILE A 197 5.78 0.61 -15.70
N ASP A 198 4.86 1.24 -14.94
CA ASP A 198 3.68 0.57 -14.41
C ASP A 198 2.48 1.50 -14.36
N ARG A 199 1.27 0.94 -14.55
CA ARG A 199 0.00 1.62 -14.34
C ARG A 199 -1.04 0.60 -13.92
N GLN A 200 -1.58 0.73 -12.70
CA GLN A 200 -2.62 -0.18 -12.24
C GLN A 200 -3.54 0.46 -11.19
N ALA A 201 -4.70 -0.14 -11.00
CA ALA A 201 -5.63 0.23 -9.94
C ALA A 201 -5.04 -0.21 -8.60
N ASP A 202 -4.79 0.75 -7.71
CA ASP A 202 -4.24 0.50 -6.39
C ASP A 202 -4.68 1.52 -5.35
N GLY A 203 -5.07 1.04 -4.16
CA GLY A 203 -5.50 1.87 -3.03
C GLY A 203 -4.40 2.19 -2.03
N GLY A 204 -3.21 1.61 -2.18
CA GLY A 204 -2.09 1.78 -1.27
C GLY A 204 -1.34 3.09 -1.44
N LEU A 205 -0.35 3.29 -0.61
CA LEU A 205 0.47 4.49 -0.61
C LEU A 205 1.84 4.21 -1.22
N HIS A 206 2.36 5.18 -1.97
CA HIS A 206 3.59 5.08 -2.72
C HIS A 206 4.49 6.29 -2.49
N VAL A 207 5.79 6.14 -2.75
CA VAL A 207 6.73 7.25 -2.80
C VAL A 207 6.45 8.12 -4.03
N ALA A 208 6.86 9.39 -4.02
CA ALA A 208 6.66 10.31 -5.14
C ALA A 208 7.65 10.09 -6.29
N HIS A 209 8.83 9.54 -5.98
CA HIS A 209 9.91 9.27 -6.92
C HIS A 209 10.56 7.92 -6.67
N LEU A 210 10.93 7.20 -7.72
CA LEU A 210 11.51 5.86 -7.59
C LEU A 210 12.79 5.82 -6.77
N LYS A 211 13.64 6.84 -6.85
CA LYS A 211 14.89 6.91 -6.07
C LYS A 211 14.68 6.86 -4.56
N GLU A 212 13.49 7.24 -4.06
CA GLU A 212 13.16 7.13 -2.65
C GLU A 212 13.12 5.68 -2.16
N ILE A 213 12.90 4.71 -3.06
CA ILE A 213 12.97 3.28 -2.75
C ILE A 213 14.34 2.91 -2.17
N GLY A 214 15.42 3.54 -2.70
CA GLY A 214 16.77 3.13 -2.44
C GLY A 214 17.16 1.92 -3.30
N ARG A 215 17.43 0.77 -2.70
CA ARG A 215 17.81 -0.45 -3.40
C ARG A 215 16.96 -1.64 -2.98
N ILE A 216 16.47 -2.41 -3.93
CA ILE A 216 15.78 -3.69 -3.67
C ILE A 216 16.84 -4.79 -3.46
N GLU A 217 16.67 -5.53 -2.37
CA GLU A 217 17.45 -6.72 -2.04
C GLU A 217 16.57 -7.96 -2.07
N LEU A 218 17.01 -8.97 -2.83
CA LEU A 218 16.40 -10.28 -2.83
C LEU A 218 16.85 -11.06 -1.59
N LEU A 219 15.92 -11.32 -0.67
CA LEU A 219 16.23 -12.06 0.57
C LEU A 219 16.11 -13.57 0.38
N LYS A 220 15.03 -14.05 -0.25
CA LYS A 220 14.73 -15.46 -0.37
C LYS A 220 13.81 -15.73 -1.56
N LEU A 221 13.98 -16.91 -2.16
CA LEU A 221 13.07 -17.48 -3.15
C LEU A 221 12.54 -18.82 -2.67
N GLU A 222 11.25 -19.04 -2.82
CA GLU A 222 10.57 -20.29 -2.47
C GLU A 222 9.72 -20.81 -3.64
N ASN A 223 9.74 -22.10 -3.82
CA ASN A 223 8.79 -22.80 -4.69
C ASN A 223 7.52 -23.10 -3.90
N LYS A 224 6.37 -22.58 -4.32
CA LYS A 224 5.06 -22.77 -3.66
C LYS A 224 4.12 -23.69 -4.43
N GLY A 225 4.66 -24.55 -5.30
CA GLY A 225 3.91 -25.50 -6.11
C GLY A 225 4.35 -25.49 -7.57
N LYS A 226 3.56 -26.11 -8.45
CA LYS A 226 3.94 -26.29 -9.86
C LYS A 226 4.08 -24.97 -10.62
N THR A 227 3.21 -23.99 -10.33
CA THR A 227 3.09 -22.76 -11.09
C THR A 227 3.21 -21.49 -10.22
N ASN A 228 3.59 -21.62 -8.95
CA ASN A 228 3.63 -20.48 -8.05
C ASN A 228 5.01 -20.34 -7.39
N ARG A 229 5.57 -19.15 -7.43
CA ARG A 229 6.87 -18.80 -6.85
C ARG A 229 6.72 -17.65 -5.90
N ARG A 230 7.43 -17.70 -4.78
CA ARG A 230 7.45 -16.67 -3.75
C ARG A 230 8.82 -16.02 -3.68
N LEU A 231 8.83 -14.71 -3.78
CA LEU A 231 9.98 -13.85 -3.58
C LEU A 231 9.81 -13.07 -2.28
N TYR A 232 10.83 -13.09 -1.42
CA TYR A 232 10.97 -12.18 -0.28
C TYR A 232 12.00 -11.13 -0.63
N TYR A 233 11.68 -9.89 -0.34
CA TYR A 233 12.55 -8.75 -0.60
C TYR A 233 12.51 -7.73 0.52
N ASP A 234 13.54 -6.92 0.53
CA ASP A 234 13.69 -5.75 1.37
C ASP A 234 14.10 -4.55 0.51
N VAL A 235 14.06 -3.35 1.09
CA VAL A 235 14.61 -2.14 0.51
C VAL A 235 15.57 -1.49 1.50
N THR A 236 16.79 -1.21 1.04
CA THR A 236 17.83 -0.53 1.81
C THR A 236 17.99 0.90 1.33
N ASN A 237 18.64 1.74 2.12
CA ASN A 237 19.01 3.07 1.67
C ASN A 237 20.04 2.94 0.54
N ALA A 238 20.01 3.89 -0.42
CA ALA A 238 20.97 3.97 -1.52
C ALA A 238 22.34 4.36 -0.99
#